data_524d916f708295684eaa85a789b7f891
#
_entry.id   524d916f708295684eaa85a789b7f891
#
_cell.length_a   1.000
_cell.length_b   1.000
_cell.length_c   1.000
_cell.angle_alpha   90.00
_cell.angle_beta   90.00
_cell.angle_gamma   90.00
#
_symmetry.space_group_name_H-M   'P 1'
#
loop_
_entity.id
_entity.type
_entity.pdbx_description
1 polymer ?
#
loop_
_entity_poly.entity_id
_entity_poly.type
_entity_poly.pdbx_seq_one_letter_code
_entity_poly.pdbx_strand_id
1 'polypeptide(L)'
;MENNVSLAKRFSDVILHNSWVANNSYKNQLTDLPLEVVLLKYQSLHSIAALAQHVHYYIAGLLNVFNGGNLDIKDIYSFDFPPINTIEQWHSFLAVFWKDAASFTQKLEEMDEDTLNSIFVKKEYGTYHFNINTL
;
A
#
# COMPACT_ATOMS: atom_id res chain seq x y z
N MET A 1 6.91 12.56 -17.42
CA MET A 1 6.04 11.51 -17.99
C MET A 1 6.61 10.11 -17.78
N GLU A 2 7.85 9.86 -18.19
CA GLU A 2 8.47 8.54 -18.03
C GLU A 2 8.59 8.11 -16.55
N ASN A 3 8.88 9.05 -15.64
CA ASN A 3 9.08 8.74 -14.22
C ASN A 3 7.80 8.25 -13.52
N ASN A 4 6.67 8.87 -13.81
CA ASN A 4 5.40 8.45 -13.19
C ASN A 4 4.93 7.10 -13.72
N VAL A 5 5.08 6.84 -15.03
CA VAL A 5 4.73 5.55 -15.64
C VAL A 5 5.65 4.45 -15.10
N SER A 6 6.96 4.72 -15.00
CA SER A 6 7.93 3.76 -14.46
C SER A 6 7.66 3.47 -12.98
N LEU A 7 7.33 4.48 -12.19
CA LEU A 7 7.01 4.32 -10.76
C LEU A 7 5.71 3.54 -10.58
N ALA A 8 4.68 3.87 -11.35
CA ALA A 8 3.41 3.16 -11.33
C ALA A 8 3.57 1.68 -11.71
N LYS A 9 4.34 1.41 -12.76
CA LYS A 9 4.62 0.03 -13.19
C LYS A 9 5.36 -0.74 -12.11
N ARG A 10 6.37 -0.14 -11.49
CA ARG A 10 7.15 -0.78 -10.43
C ARG A 10 6.28 -1.13 -9.23
N PHE A 11 5.45 -0.20 -8.79
CA PHE A 11 4.50 -0.44 -7.69
C PHE A 11 3.52 -1.58 -8.06
N SER A 12 2.90 -1.48 -9.24
CA SER A 12 1.93 -2.48 -9.70
C SER A 12 2.55 -3.87 -9.81
N ASP A 13 3.78 -3.97 -10.32
CA ASP A 13 4.45 -5.26 -10.48
C ASP A 13 4.77 -5.92 -9.13
N VAL A 14 5.14 -5.12 -8.11
CA VAL A 14 5.44 -5.65 -6.79
C VAL A 14 4.18 -6.07 -6.04
N ILE A 15 3.12 -5.28 -6.11
CA ILE A 15 1.90 -5.50 -5.32
C ILE A 15 0.92 -6.43 -6.03
N LEU A 16 0.69 -6.23 -7.33
CA LEU A 16 -0.42 -6.86 -8.04
C LEU A 16 -0.02 -7.90 -9.10
N HIS A 17 1.16 -7.77 -9.69
CA HIS A 17 1.58 -8.58 -10.82
C HIS A 17 2.91 -9.27 -10.55
N ASN A 18 3.12 -10.43 -11.17
CA ASN A 18 4.27 -11.29 -10.88
C ASN A 18 5.48 -11.00 -11.76
N SER A 19 5.57 -9.85 -12.38
CA SER A 19 6.56 -9.57 -13.42
C SER A 19 7.84 -8.89 -12.94
N TRP A 20 7.96 -8.60 -11.63
CA TRP A 20 9.12 -7.87 -11.12
C TRP A 20 10.07 -8.76 -10.31
N VAL A 21 9.78 -9.08 -9.07
CA VAL A 21 10.71 -9.77 -8.16
C VAL A 21 10.46 -11.27 -8.18
N ALA A 22 11.33 -12.03 -8.81
CA ALA A 22 11.26 -13.50 -8.84
C ALA A 22 9.88 -14.05 -9.23
N ASN A 23 9.15 -13.32 -10.10
CA ASN A 23 7.80 -13.66 -10.55
C ASN A 23 6.78 -13.74 -9.41
N ASN A 24 6.99 -12.97 -8.35
CA ASN A 24 6.08 -12.91 -7.20
C ASN A 24 5.55 -11.51 -6.97
N SER A 25 4.38 -11.43 -6.37
CA SER A 25 3.76 -10.18 -5.92
C SER A 25 3.07 -10.43 -4.59
N TYR A 26 2.69 -9.36 -3.90
CA TYR A 26 1.91 -9.48 -2.67
C TYR A 26 0.59 -10.21 -2.94
N LYS A 27 -0.08 -9.86 -4.04
CA LYS A 27 -1.35 -10.50 -4.40
C LYS A 27 -1.19 -12.00 -4.59
N ASN A 28 -0.15 -12.42 -5.33
CA ASN A 28 0.13 -13.83 -5.58
C ASN A 28 0.40 -14.59 -4.27
N GLN A 29 1.19 -14.00 -3.38
CA GLN A 29 1.60 -14.65 -2.14
C GLN A 29 0.47 -14.73 -1.10
N LEU A 30 -0.42 -13.74 -1.07
CA LEU A 30 -1.40 -13.62 0.01
C LEU A 30 -2.77 -14.22 -0.31
N THR A 31 -3.11 -14.39 -1.60
CA THR A 31 -4.49 -14.72 -2.00
C THR A 31 -4.94 -16.10 -1.52
N ASP A 32 -4.09 -17.10 -1.62
CA ASP A 32 -4.46 -18.49 -1.36
C ASP A 32 -3.95 -19.04 -0.02
N LEU A 33 -3.53 -18.17 0.89
CA LEU A 33 -3.06 -18.60 2.20
C LEU A 33 -4.22 -19.10 3.07
N PRO A 34 -4.06 -20.24 3.77
CA PRO A 34 -5.05 -20.66 4.77
C PRO A 34 -5.06 -19.70 5.97
N LEU A 35 -6.21 -19.55 6.59
CA LEU A 35 -6.40 -18.62 7.71
C LEU A 35 -5.41 -18.88 8.85
N GLU A 36 -5.16 -20.13 9.17
CA GLU A 36 -4.22 -20.51 10.23
C GLU A 36 -2.82 -20.00 9.99
N VAL A 37 -2.37 -19.95 8.73
CA VAL A 37 -1.06 -19.38 8.36
C VAL A 37 -1.09 -17.86 8.45
N VAL A 38 -2.17 -17.24 7.97
CA VAL A 38 -2.36 -15.79 7.98
C VAL A 38 -2.34 -15.22 9.40
N LEU A 39 -2.91 -15.95 10.35
CA LEU A 39 -3.02 -15.53 11.75
C LEU A 39 -1.90 -16.03 12.64
N LEU A 40 -1.02 -16.90 12.14
CA LEU A 40 0.07 -17.45 12.92
C LEU A 40 0.97 -16.34 13.44
N LYS A 41 1.17 -16.35 14.75
CA LYS A 41 2.07 -15.40 15.40
C LYS A 41 3.19 -16.17 16.09
N TYR A 42 4.41 -15.93 15.66
CA TYR A 42 5.58 -16.58 16.22
C TYR A 42 6.29 -15.63 17.19
N GLN A 43 6.29 -15.96 18.48
CA GLN A 43 6.90 -15.14 19.54
C GLN A 43 6.31 -13.71 19.53
N SER A 44 7.16 -12.69 19.44
CA SER A 44 6.74 -11.28 19.38
C SER A 44 6.58 -10.73 17.97
N LEU A 45 6.74 -11.58 16.96
CA LEU A 45 6.62 -11.16 15.56
C LEU A 45 5.14 -10.98 15.17
N HIS A 46 4.90 -10.04 14.28
CA HIS A 46 3.56 -9.81 13.75
C HIS A 46 3.13 -10.95 12.83
N SER A 47 1.83 -11.22 12.80
CA SER A 47 1.24 -12.15 11.84
C SER A 47 1.27 -11.58 10.42
N ILE A 48 1.05 -12.44 9.42
CA ILE A 48 0.89 -12.02 8.03
C ILE A 48 -0.29 -11.03 7.91
N ALA A 49 -1.39 -11.30 8.60
CA ALA A 49 -2.54 -10.39 8.61
C ALA A 49 -2.15 -8.99 9.12
N ALA A 50 -1.41 -8.93 10.22
CA ALA A 50 -0.98 -7.65 10.78
C ALA A 50 -0.03 -6.91 9.83
N LEU A 51 0.92 -7.63 9.23
CA LEU A 51 1.86 -7.02 8.27
C LEU A 51 1.16 -6.53 7.01
N ALA A 52 0.21 -7.29 6.49
CA ALA A 52 -0.56 -6.87 5.31
C ALA A 52 -1.39 -5.63 5.60
N GLN A 53 -2.04 -5.57 6.77
CA GLN A 53 -2.78 -4.39 7.19
C GLN A 53 -1.86 -3.18 7.39
N HIS A 54 -0.66 -3.41 7.90
CA HIS A 54 0.35 -2.36 8.07
C HIS A 54 0.75 -1.75 6.70
N VAL A 55 1.04 -2.59 5.72
CA VAL A 55 1.38 -2.12 4.36
C VAL A 55 0.20 -1.36 3.75
N HIS A 56 -0.99 -1.92 3.85
CA HIS A 56 -2.21 -1.28 3.33
C HIS A 56 -2.48 0.08 3.98
N TYR A 57 -2.20 0.21 5.27
CA TYR A 57 -2.37 1.47 5.99
C TYR A 57 -1.64 2.63 5.30
N TYR A 58 -0.40 2.40 4.87
CA TYR A 58 0.37 3.44 4.18
C TYR A 58 -0.12 3.67 2.75
N ILE A 59 -0.47 2.61 2.04
CA ILE A 59 -1.04 2.73 0.68
C ILE A 59 -2.33 3.55 0.72
N ALA A 60 -3.23 3.22 1.62
CA ALA A 60 -4.50 3.93 1.77
C ALA A 60 -4.30 5.40 2.18
N GLY A 61 -3.35 5.65 3.08
CA GLY A 61 -3.05 7.00 3.53
C GLY A 61 -2.47 7.88 2.43
N LEU A 62 -1.56 7.35 1.63
CA LEU A 62 -1.01 8.06 0.47
C LEU A 62 -2.05 8.24 -0.62
N LEU A 63 -2.88 7.22 -0.86
CA LEU A 63 -3.97 7.32 -1.84
C LEU A 63 -4.94 8.45 -1.47
N ASN A 64 -5.24 8.63 -0.18
CA ASN A 64 -6.05 9.74 0.30
C ASN A 64 -5.45 11.08 -0.11
N VAL A 65 -4.13 11.24 0.04
CA VAL A 65 -3.43 12.46 -0.40
C VAL A 65 -3.51 12.62 -1.91
N PHE A 66 -3.32 11.55 -2.67
CA PHE A 66 -3.42 11.58 -4.14
C PHE A 66 -4.83 11.99 -4.61
N ASN A 67 -5.85 11.72 -3.80
CA ASN A 67 -7.23 12.12 -4.08
C ASN A 67 -7.59 13.52 -3.54
N GLY A 68 -6.61 14.26 -3.06
CA GLY A 68 -6.79 15.64 -2.58
C GLY A 68 -6.99 15.78 -1.08
N GLY A 69 -6.92 14.69 -0.33
CA GLY A 69 -7.03 14.72 1.14
C GLY A 69 -5.73 15.09 1.83
N ASN A 70 -5.78 15.10 3.14
CA ASN A 70 -4.60 15.37 3.99
C ASN A 70 -3.83 14.08 4.26
N LEU A 71 -2.57 14.22 4.65
CA LEU A 71 -1.78 13.11 5.16
C LEU A 71 -2.13 12.92 6.64
N ASP A 72 -3.05 11.99 6.90
CA ASP A 72 -3.58 11.74 8.24
C ASP A 72 -2.97 10.51 8.91
N ILE A 73 -2.08 9.80 8.23
CA ILE A 73 -1.44 8.60 8.76
C ILE A 73 -0.32 8.98 9.73
N LYS A 74 -0.15 8.15 10.76
CA LYS A 74 0.94 8.26 11.73
C LYS A 74 1.45 6.87 12.06
N ASP A 75 2.76 6.74 12.20
CA ASP A 75 3.39 5.45 12.48
C ASP A 75 2.83 4.77 13.74
N ILE A 76 2.47 5.57 14.75
CA ILE A 76 1.91 5.06 15.99
C ILE A 76 0.60 4.27 15.76
N TYR A 77 -0.13 4.55 14.70
CA TYR A 77 -1.39 3.87 14.37
C TYR A 77 -1.25 2.81 13.29
N SER A 78 -0.03 2.55 12.82
CA SER A 78 0.19 1.66 11.66
C SER A 78 -0.10 0.18 11.93
N PHE A 79 -0.32 -0.18 13.20
CA PHE A 79 -0.78 -1.50 13.62
C PHE A 79 -2.07 -1.44 14.45
N ASP A 80 -2.72 -0.28 14.50
CA ASP A 80 -3.93 -0.07 15.29
C ASP A 80 -5.16 -0.20 14.38
N PHE A 81 -5.59 -1.41 14.14
CA PHE A 81 -6.74 -1.71 13.29
C PHE A 81 -7.50 -2.93 13.85
N PRO A 82 -8.78 -3.11 13.45
CA PRO A 82 -9.56 -4.25 13.92
C PRO A 82 -8.90 -5.57 13.57
N PRO A 83 -8.92 -6.56 14.46
CA PRO A 83 -8.29 -7.84 14.18
C PRO A 83 -9.06 -8.62 13.12
N ILE A 84 -8.32 -9.41 12.34
CA ILE A 84 -8.87 -10.37 11.39
C ILE A 84 -8.92 -11.71 12.11
N ASN A 85 -10.11 -12.31 12.19
CA ASN A 85 -10.35 -13.57 12.92
C ASN A 85 -10.95 -14.66 12.04
N THR A 86 -11.48 -14.31 10.86
CA THR A 86 -12.14 -15.27 9.97
C THR A 86 -11.58 -15.17 8.57
N ILE A 87 -11.75 -16.26 7.79
CA ILE A 87 -11.29 -16.26 6.39
C ILE A 87 -12.06 -15.24 5.55
N GLU A 88 -13.34 -15.03 5.87
CA GLU A 88 -14.18 -14.04 5.19
C GLU A 88 -13.65 -12.61 5.44
N GLN A 89 -13.26 -12.32 6.67
CA GLN A 89 -12.64 -11.02 7.01
C GLN A 89 -11.32 -10.83 6.27
N TRP A 90 -10.50 -11.88 6.18
CA TRP A 90 -9.25 -11.85 5.45
C TRP A 90 -9.47 -11.57 3.96
N HIS A 91 -10.41 -12.31 3.34
CA HIS A 91 -10.72 -12.10 1.92
C HIS A 91 -11.32 -10.71 1.65
N SER A 92 -12.16 -10.21 2.55
CA SER A 92 -12.72 -8.85 2.43
C SER A 92 -11.62 -7.79 2.54
N PHE A 93 -10.68 -7.97 3.45
CA PHE A 93 -9.52 -7.08 3.57
C PHE A 93 -8.68 -7.12 2.30
N LEU A 94 -8.37 -8.30 1.77
CA LEU A 94 -7.58 -8.42 0.55
C LEU A 94 -8.27 -7.75 -0.64
N ALA A 95 -9.58 -7.86 -0.76
CA ALA A 95 -10.33 -7.20 -1.82
C ALA A 95 -10.15 -5.68 -1.77
N VAL A 96 -10.21 -5.09 -0.58
CA VAL A 96 -9.95 -3.65 -0.37
C VAL A 96 -8.49 -3.32 -0.70
N PHE A 97 -7.55 -4.14 -0.26
CA PHE A 97 -6.12 -3.94 -0.51
C PHE A 97 -5.84 -3.87 -2.02
N TRP A 98 -6.33 -4.87 -2.78
CA TRP A 98 -6.09 -4.91 -4.23
C TRP A 98 -6.77 -3.76 -4.97
N LYS A 99 -7.95 -3.38 -4.53
CA LYS A 99 -8.67 -2.21 -5.08
C LYS A 99 -7.88 -0.92 -4.84
N ASP A 100 -7.40 -0.72 -3.63
CA ASP A 100 -6.63 0.48 -3.28
C ASP A 100 -5.28 0.49 -4.01
N ALA A 101 -4.62 -0.66 -4.15
CA ALA A 101 -3.38 -0.77 -4.89
C ALA A 101 -3.58 -0.44 -6.38
N ALA A 102 -4.68 -0.90 -6.97
CA ALA A 102 -5.01 -0.57 -8.36
C ALA A 102 -5.29 0.92 -8.54
N SER A 103 -6.03 1.52 -7.61
CA SER A 103 -6.29 2.97 -7.62
C SER A 103 -5.02 3.78 -7.43
N PHE A 104 -4.13 3.33 -6.55
CA PHE A 104 -2.82 3.96 -6.32
C PHE A 104 -1.99 3.95 -7.60
N THR A 105 -1.94 2.81 -8.29
CA THR A 105 -1.24 2.67 -9.57
C THR A 105 -1.79 3.65 -10.60
N GLN A 106 -3.11 3.72 -10.73
CA GLN A 106 -3.76 4.62 -11.68
C GLN A 106 -3.44 6.08 -11.38
N LYS A 107 -3.48 6.47 -10.11
CA LYS A 107 -3.16 7.85 -9.72
C LYS A 107 -1.70 8.20 -10.04
N LEU A 108 -0.77 7.28 -9.84
CA LEU A 108 0.63 7.50 -10.22
C LEU A 108 0.78 7.67 -11.74
N GLU A 109 0.08 6.86 -12.53
CA GLU A 109 0.12 6.96 -14.00
C GLU A 109 -0.41 8.28 -14.50
N GLU A 110 -1.38 8.87 -13.81
CA GLU A 110 -2.01 10.13 -14.19
C GLU A 110 -1.21 11.37 -13.77
N MET A 111 -0.23 11.23 -12.88
CA MET A 111 0.58 12.35 -12.42
C MET A 111 1.58 12.78 -13.49
N ASP A 112 1.66 14.09 -13.73
CA ASP A 112 2.75 14.66 -14.54
C ASP A 112 4.00 14.87 -13.66
N GLU A 113 5.13 15.24 -14.30
CA GLU A 113 6.38 15.46 -13.59
C GLU A 113 6.30 16.61 -12.60
N ASP A 114 5.57 17.66 -12.94
CA ASP A 114 5.42 18.81 -12.05
C ASP A 114 4.68 18.39 -10.77
N THR A 115 3.62 17.58 -10.89
CA THR A 115 2.89 17.05 -9.75
C THR A 115 3.78 16.13 -8.90
N LEU A 116 4.54 15.22 -9.54
CA LEU A 116 5.45 14.32 -8.84
C LEU A 116 6.49 15.08 -8.01
N ASN A 117 6.96 16.23 -8.51
CA ASN A 117 7.97 17.03 -7.84
C ASN A 117 7.38 18.10 -6.93
N SER A 118 6.05 18.22 -6.85
CA SER A 118 5.39 19.20 -5.99
C SER A 118 5.31 18.71 -4.55
N ILE A 119 5.04 19.65 -3.66
CA ILE A 119 4.81 19.32 -2.23
C ILE A 119 3.43 18.73 -2.09
N PHE A 120 3.31 17.55 -1.50
CA PHE A 120 2.04 16.85 -1.37
C PHE A 120 1.46 16.85 0.05
N VAL A 121 2.21 17.34 1.04
CA VAL A 121 1.72 17.45 2.42
C VAL A 121 1.77 18.89 2.88
N LYS A 122 0.92 19.22 3.86
CA LYS A 122 0.92 20.54 4.46
C LYS A 122 2.24 20.81 5.18
N LYS A 123 2.64 22.05 5.18
CA LYS A 123 3.92 22.52 5.74
C LYS A 123 4.13 22.10 7.20
N GLU A 124 3.08 21.99 7.98
CA GLU A 124 3.12 21.59 9.39
C GLU A 124 3.60 20.14 9.61
N TYR A 125 3.53 19.30 8.57
CA TYR A 125 4.00 17.91 8.63
C TYR A 125 5.39 17.71 8.02
N GLY A 126 6.04 18.80 7.60
CA GLY A 126 7.30 18.76 6.89
C GLY A 126 7.12 18.98 5.39
N THR A 127 8.20 18.87 4.66
CA THR A 127 8.19 19.05 3.20
C THR A 127 8.47 17.73 2.51
N TYR A 128 7.46 17.21 1.85
CA TYR A 128 7.54 15.97 1.08
C TYR A 128 7.07 16.22 -0.34
N HIS A 129 7.64 15.49 -1.29
CA HIS A 129 7.33 15.60 -2.71
C HIS A 129 6.77 14.30 -3.25
N PHE A 130 5.89 14.38 -4.26
CA PHE A 130 5.37 13.23 -4.98
C PHE A 130 6.45 12.63 -5.89
N ASN A 131 7.51 12.10 -5.32
CA ASN A 131 8.58 11.52 -6.13
C ASN A 131 9.11 10.24 -5.49
N ILE A 132 10.00 9.57 -6.20
CA ILE A 132 10.55 8.28 -5.80
C ILE A 132 11.27 8.33 -4.45
N ASN A 133 11.79 9.48 -4.06
CA ASN A 133 12.54 9.62 -2.81
C ASN A 133 11.62 9.76 -1.58
N THR A 134 10.36 10.08 -1.80
CA THR A 134 9.37 10.26 -0.73
C THR A 134 8.27 9.19 -0.73
N LEU A 135 8.18 8.42 -1.78
CA LEU A 135 7.25 7.32 -1.91
C LEU A 135 7.95 5.99 -1.69
#